data_a722780f1a194cb25be47ef2420c41a0
#
_entry.id   a722780f1a194cb25be47ef2420c41a0
#
_cell.length_a   1.000
_cell.length_b   1.000
_cell.length_c   1.000
_cell.angle_alpha   90.00
_cell.angle_beta   90.00
_cell.angle_gamma   90.00
#
_symmetry.space_group_name_H-M   'P 1'
#
loop_
_entity.id
_entity.type
_entity.pdbx_description
1 polymer ?
#
loop_
_entity_poly.entity_id
_entity_poly.type
_entity_poly.pdbx_seq_one_letter_code
_entity_poly.pdbx_strand_id
1 'polypeptide(L)'
;FRRVGDNVVCQLPVTFAQAVLGDEIEIPTLDGKGVLRVPPGTQPGTVLRVRGKGIPKRVVGGRGDQMIEVVVEIPTQLNEEQRLLVVQLADELGESVQPQRRSFVEKLRDLFN
;
A
#
# COMPACT_ATOMS: atom_id res chain seq x y z
N PHE A 1 13.75 7.36 -7.06
CA PHE A 1 14.12 6.00 -7.49
C PHE A 1 15.46 5.59 -6.89
N ARG A 2 15.54 4.37 -6.41
CA ARG A 2 16.80 3.78 -5.96
C ARG A 2 17.10 2.58 -6.85
N ARG A 3 18.36 2.49 -7.28
CA ARG A 3 18.80 1.38 -8.11
C ARG A 3 19.27 0.21 -7.25
N VAL A 4 18.79 -1.00 -7.56
CA VAL A 4 19.26 -2.25 -6.95
C VAL A 4 19.56 -3.23 -8.11
N GLY A 5 20.84 -3.37 -8.46
CA GLY A 5 21.22 -4.11 -9.66
C GLY A 5 20.64 -3.45 -10.91
N ASP A 6 19.91 -4.19 -11.70
CA ASP A 6 19.20 -3.67 -12.88
C ASP A 6 17.76 -3.27 -12.57
N ASN A 7 17.34 -3.39 -11.32
CA ASN A 7 16.01 -2.99 -10.89
C ASN A 7 16.02 -1.56 -10.33
N VAL A 8 14.89 -0.90 -10.46
CA VAL A 8 14.67 0.41 -9.85
C VAL A 8 13.65 0.23 -8.74
N VAL A 9 13.97 0.73 -7.56
CA VAL A 9 13.10 0.61 -6.39
C VAL A 9 12.57 1.98 -6.00
N CYS A 10 11.28 2.10 -5.78
CA CYS A 10 10.66 3.32 -5.28
C CYS A 10 9.53 3.00 -4.32
N GLN A 11 9.15 3.99 -3.51
CA GLN A 11 8.00 3.90 -2.62
C GLN A 11 6.83 4.65 -3.24
N LEU A 12 5.64 4.08 -3.12
CA LEU A 12 4.41 4.71 -3.57
C LEU A 12 3.46 4.88 -2.39
N PRO A 13 3.21 6.12 -1.97
CA PRO A 13 2.17 6.35 -0.98
C PRO A 13 0.79 6.17 -1.62
N VAL A 14 -0.05 5.38 -0.97
CA VAL A 14 -1.44 5.19 -1.36
C VAL A 14 -2.33 5.50 -0.18
N THR A 15 -3.56 5.89 -0.45
CA THR A 15 -4.53 6.11 0.62
C THR A 15 -5.04 4.77 1.15
N PHE A 16 -5.57 4.80 2.36
CA PHE A 16 -6.24 3.64 2.95
C PHE A 16 -7.32 3.09 2.00
N ALA A 17 -8.15 3.97 1.43
CA ALA A 17 -9.21 3.55 0.53
C ALA A 17 -8.67 2.88 -0.74
N GLN A 18 -7.60 3.41 -1.32
CA GLN A 18 -6.96 2.80 -2.48
C GLN A 18 -6.40 1.41 -2.16
N ALA A 19 -5.83 1.23 -0.98
CA ALA A 19 -5.30 -0.06 -0.57
C ALA A 19 -6.41 -1.09 -0.36
N VAL A 20 -7.52 -0.67 0.24
CA VAL A 20 -8.66 -1.56 0.53
C VAL A 20 -9.42 -1.94 -0.74
N LEU A 21 -9.76 -0.94 -1.54
CA LEU A 21 -10.63 -1.12 -2.72
C LEU A 21 -9.86 -1.50 -3.96
N GLY A 22 -8.56 -1.24 -3.99
CA GLY A 22 -7.76 -1.31 -5.19
C GLY A 22 -7.96 -0.08 -6.06
N ASP A 23 -6.99 0.19 -6.92
CA ASP A 23 -7.04 1.32 -7.84
C ASP A 23 -6.01 1.13 -8.94
N GLU A 24 -6.17 1.86 -10.02
CA GLU A 24 -5.15 2.03 -11.04
C GLU A 24 -4.53 3.40 -10.86
N ILE A 25 -3.22 3.43 -10.63
CA ILE A 25 -2.50 4.65 -10.29
C ILE A 25 -1.46 4.95 -11.35
N GLU A 26 -1.43 6.18 -11.82
CA GLU A 26 -0.38 6.65 -12.72
C GLU A 26 0.90 6.85 -11.93
N ILE A 27 1.99 6.26 -12.40
CA ILE A 27 3.29 6.29 -11.74
C ILE A 27 4.36 6.78 -12.69
N PRO A 28 5.41 7.43 -12.19
CA PRO A 28 6.58 7.72 -13.01
C PRO A 28 7.40 6.44 -13.25
N THR A 29 7.88 6.28 -14.47
CA THR A 29 8.84 5.23 -14.82
C THR A 29 10.04 5.87 -15.49
N LEU A 30 11.08 5.10 -15.76
CA LEU A 30 12.24 5.61 -16.50
C LEU A 30 11.88 6.05 -17.92
N ASP A 31 10.79 5.52 -18.48
CA ASP A 31 10.33 5.83 -19.83
C ASP A 31 9.20 6.84 -19.86
N GLY A 32 8.94 7.52 -18.77
CA GLY A 32 7.80 8.43 -18.63
C GLY A 32 6.73 7.85 -17.73
N LYS A 33 5.46 8.09 -18.04
CA LYS A 33 4.36 7.66 -17.18
C LYS A 33 3.91 6.24 -17.51
N GLY A 34 3.58 5.49 -16.47
CA GLY A 34 2.98 4.17 -16.59
C GLY A 34 1.78 4.06 -15.67
N VAL A 35 1.08 2.94 -15.72
CA VAL A 35 -0.07 2.66 -14.87
C VAL A 35 0.26 1.44 -14.01
N LEU A 36 0.05 1.60 -12.71
CA LEU A 36 0.20 0.52 -11.74
C LEU A 36 -1.18 0.13 -11.23
N ARG A 37 -1.49 -1.16 -11.28
CA ARG A 37 -2.69 -1.68 -10.66
C ARG A 37 -2.38 -2.11 -9.23
N VAL A 38 -3.05 -1.48 -8.28
CA VAL A 38 -3.00 -1.84 -6.86
C VAL A 38 -4.18 -2.77 -6.59
N PRO A 39 -3.94 -4.06 -6.28
CA PRO A 39 -5.03 -4.99 -6.01
C PRO A 39 -5.82 -4.61 -4.75
N PRO A 40 -7.12 -4.94 -4.69
CA PRO A 40 -7.89 -4.77 -3.45
C PRO A 40 -7.23 -5.54 -2.28
N GLY A 41 -7.19 -4.92 -1.11
CA GLY A 41 -6.61 -5.53 0.08
C GLY A 41 -5.10 -5.50 0.13
N THR A 42 -4.45 -4.64 -0.66
CA THR A 42 -2.99 -4.50 -0.63
C THR A 42 -2.52 -4.04 0.74
N GLN A 43 -1.57 -4.76 1.29
CA GLN A 43 -1.02 -4.50 2.62
C GLN A 43 0.14 -3.51 2.56
N PRO A 44 0.38 -2.75 3.65
CA PRO A 44 1.59 -1.92 3.75
C PRO A 44 2.84 -2.78 3.59
N GLY A 45 3.84 -2.26 2.87
CA GLY A 45 5.07 -2.97 2.63
C GLY A 45 5.03 -3.98 1.48
N THR A 46 3.88 -4.17 0.86
CA THR A 46 3.77 -5.00 -0.35
C THR A 46 4.62 -4.39 -1.46
N VAL A 47 5.38 -5.23 -2.15
CA VAL A 47 6.19 -4.82 -3.30
C VAL A 47 5.49 -5.28 -4.57
N LEU A 48 5.16 -4.32 -5.42
CA LEU A 48 4.54 -4.57 -6.72
C LEU A 48 5.60 -4.39 -7.81
N ARG A 49 5.61 -5.28 -8.78
CA ARG A 49 6.60 -5.27 -9.86
C ARG A 49 5.99 -4.75 -11.14
N VAL A 50 6.70 -3.80 -11.77
CA VAL A 50 6.40 -3.37 -13.14
C VAL A 50 7.51 -3.91 -14.03
N ARG A 51 7.20 -4.94 -14.78
CA ARG A 51 8.20 -5.65 -15.59
C ARG A 51 8.72 -4.78 -16.72
N GLY A 52 10.04 -4.88 -16.95
CA GLY A 52 10.68 -4.21 -18.05
C GLY A 52 10.81 -2.70 -17.91
N LYS A 53 10.62 -2.16 -16.71
CA LYS A 53 10.75 -0.71 -16.44
C LYS A 53 11.95 -0.35 -15.57
N GLY A 54 12.85 -1.30 -15.38
CA GLY A 54 14.13 -1.06 -14.71
C GLY A 54 15.24 -0.61 -15.67
N ILE A 55 16.48 -0.81 -15.24
CA ILE A 55 17.66 -0.43 -15.99
C ILE A 55 17.88 -1.41 -17.16
N PRO A 56 18.24 -0.92 -18.36
CA PRO A 56 18.61 -1.82 -19.45
C PRO A 56 19.80 -2.70 -19.08
N LYS A 57 19.71 -3.99 -19.39
CA LYS A 57 20.79 -4.95 -19.16
C LYS A 57 21.81 -4.84 -20.28
N ARG A 58 23.09 -4.81 -19.91
CA ARG A 58 24.19 -4.60 -20.89
C ARG A 58 24.61 -5.87 -21.61
N VAL A 59 24.56 -7.01 -20.92
CA VAL A 59 25.17 -8.25 -21.43
C VAL A 59 24.15 -9.13 -22.15
N VAL A 60 22.97 -9.29 -21.61
CA VAL A 60 21.95 -10.22 -22.12
C VAL A 60 20.84 -9.51 -22.88
N GLY A 61 20.86 -8.18 -22.93
CA GLY A 61 19.75 -7.41 -23.47
C GLY A 61 18.56 -7.38 -22.52
N GLY A 62 17.47 -6.71 -22.93
CA GLY A 62 16.31 -6.53 -22.09
C GLY A 62 16.53 -5.50 -20.99
N ARG A 63 15.63 -5.48 -20.03
CA ARG A 63 15.63 -4.52 -18.93
C ARG A 63 15.33 -5.22 -17.62
N GLY A 64 15.79 -4.65 -16.52
CA GLY A 64 15.31 -5.01 -15.19
C GLY A 64 13.89 -4.54 -14.97
N ASP A 65 13.42 -4.60 -13.75
CA ASP A 65 12.06 -4.28 -13.38
C ASP A 65 12.02 -3.06 -12.47
N GLN A 66 10.89 -2.38 -12.43
CA GLN A 66 10.60 -1.38 -11.42
C GLN A 66 9.87 -2.06 -10.26
N MET A 67 10.43 -1.92 -9.07
CA MET A 67 9.87 -2.49 -7.85
C MET A 67 9.27 -1.35 -7.04
N ILE A 68 8.00 -1.48 -6.70
CA ILE A 68 7.26 -0.42 -6.02
C ILE A 68 6.79 -0.92 -4.66
N GLU A 69 7.34 -0.36 -3.61
CA GLU A 69 6.91 -0.64 -2.24
C GLU A 69 5.74 0.25 -1.89
N VAL A 70 4.62 -0.35 -1.53
CA VAL A 70 3.41 0.37 -1.16
C VAL A 70 3.52 0.85 0.28
N VAL A 71 3.30 2.15 0.46
CA VAL A 71 3.22 2.79 1.78
C VAL A 71 1.79 3.29 1.94
N VAL A 72 1.08 2.80 2.95
CA VAL A 72 -0.32 3.19 3.18
C VAL A 72 -0.37 4.40 4.09
N GLU A 73 -0.99 5.48 3.60
CA GLU A 73 -1.20 6.67 4.39
C GLU A 73 -2.52 6.59 5.14
N ILE A 74 -2.46 6.82 6.43
CA ILE A 74 -3.65 6.88 7.29
C ILE A 74 -4.01 8.35 7.46
N PRO A 75 -5.28 8.75 7.17
CA PRO A 75 -5.68 10.13 7.37
C PRO A 75 -5.57 10.52 8.85
N THR A 76 -4.98 11.69 9.10
CA THR A 76 -4.78 12.19 10.46
C THR A 76 -5.89 13.14 10.90
N GLN A 77 -6.68 13.65 9.96
CA GLN A 77 -7.78 14.56 10.25
C GLN A 77 -9.00 14.13 9.46
N LEU A 78 -10.11 13.96 10.15
CA LEU A 78 -11.39 13.59 9.55
C LEU A 78 -12.44 14.59 9.96
N ASN A 79 -13.32 14.97 9.04
CA ASN A 79 -14.53 15.70 9.39
C ASN A 79 -15.53 14.73 10.05
N GLU A 80 -16.63 15.27 10.55
CA GLU A 80 -17.60 14.45 11.30
C GLU A 80 -18.23 13.35 10.43
N GLU A 81 -18.55 13.64 9.18
CA GLU A 81 -19.12 12.64 8.28
C GLU A 81 -18.14 11.51 7.98
N GLN A 82 -16.88 11.85 7.73
CA GLN A 82 -15.83 10.87 7.48
C GLN A 82 -15.60 9.99 8.71
N ARG A 83 -15.59 10.62 9.89
CA ARG A 83 -15.43 9.90 11.15
C ARG A 83 -16.56 8.89 11.35
N LEU A 84 -17.79 9.28 11.10
CA LEU A 84 -18.94 8.39 11.21
C LEU A 84 -18.87 7.22 10.25
N LEU A 85 -18.40 7.44 9.02
CA LEU A 85 -18.21 6.36 8.06
C LEU A 85 -17.16 5.36 8.54
N VAL A 86 -16.09 5.84 9.14
CA VAL A 86 -15.04 4.96 9.68
C VAL A 86 -15.58 4.17 10.87
N VAL A 87 -16.38 4.80 11.73
CA VAL A 87 -17.03 4.12 12.86
C VAL A 87 -17.93 2.99 12.34
N GLN A 88 -18.73 3.27 11.32
CA GLN A 88 -19.58 2.25 10.70
C GLN A 88 -18.76 1.10 10.13
N LEU A 89 -17.66 1.42 9.45
CA LEU A 89 -16.77 0.38 8.93
C LEU A 89 -16.17 -0.45 10.07
N ALA A 90 -15.75 0.19 11.15
CA ALA A 90 -15.21 -0.51 12.32
C ALA A 90 -16.23 -1.47 12.92
N ASP A 91 -17.49 -1.07 13.01
CA ASP A 91 -18.56 -1.93 13.49
C ASP A 91 -18.76 -3.15 12.58
N GLU A 92 -18.78 -2.93 11.28
CA GLU A 92 -18.92 -4.01 10.31
C GLU A 92 -17.75 -4.99 10.35
N LEU A 93 -16.54 -4.49 10.61
CA LEU A 93 -15.35 -5.31 10.69
C LEU A 93 -15.17 -5.97 12.06
N GLY A 94 -15.92 -5.56 13.06
CA GLY A 94 -15.70 -5.97 14.45
C GLY A 94 -15.62 -7.47 14.66
N GLU A 95 -16.51 -8.24 14.06
CA GLU A 95 -16.54 -9.70 14.18
C GLU A 95 -15.55 -10.39 13.25
N SER A 96 -15.05 -9.68 12.24
CA SER A 96 -14.07 -10.18 11.30
C SER A 96 -12.63 -9.94 11.77
N VAL A 97 -12.45 -9.18 12.84
CA VAL A 97 -11.14 -8.89 13.41
C VAL A 97 -10.56 -10.17 14.02
N GLN A 98 -9.28 -10.42 13.74
CA GLN A 98 -8.59 -11.60 14.26
C GLN A 98 -8.56 -11.60 15.80
N PRO A 99 -8.70 -12.76 16.44
CA PRO A 99 -8.69 -12.84 17.91
C PRO A 99 -7.47 -12.18 18.57
N GLN A 100 -6.31 -12.25 17.95
CA GLN A 100 -5.10 -11.62 18.47
C GLN A 100 -5.24 -10.10 18.58
N ARG A 101 -5.89 -9.47 17.61
CA ARG A 101 -6.14 -8.02 17.65
C ARG A 101 -7.11 -7.65 18.75
N ARG A 102 -8.15 -8.44 18.93
CA ARG A 102 -9.10 -8.23 20.03
C ARG A 102 -8.40 -8.32 21.38
N SER A 103 -7.59 -9.37 21.56
CA SER A 103 -6.82 -9.53 22.79
C SER A 103 -5.88 -8.36 23.04
N PHE A 104 -5.25 -7.83 22.01
CA PHE A 104 -4.38 -6.67 22.13
C PHE A 104 -5.16 -5.42 22.58
N VAL A 105 -6.30 -5.16 21.96
CA VAL A 105 -7.17 -4.03 22.31
C VAL A 105 -7.68 -4.16 23.74
N GLU A 106 -8.11 -5.33 24.14
CA GLU A 106 -8.55 -5.61 25.51
C GLU A 106 -7.45 -5.36 26.52
N LYS A 107 -6.23 -5.83 26.23
CA LYS A 107 -5.08 -5.59 27.10
C LYS A 107 -4.77 -4.10 27.25
N LEU A 108 -4.83 -3.35 26.18
CA LEU A 108 -4.63 -1.90 26.23
C LEU A 108 -5.70 -1.23 27.08
N ARG A 109 -6.96 -1.66 26.93
CA ARG A 109 -8.06 -1.13 27.72
C ARG A 109 -7.88 -1.40 29.19
N ASP A 110 -7.45 -2.60 29.55
CA ASP A 110 -7.21 -2.98 30.94
C ASP A 110 -6.07 -2.19 31.58
N LEU A 111 -5.06 -1.78 30.78
CA LEU A 111 -3.97 -0.96 31.28
C LEU A 111 -4.41 0.46 31.66
N PHE A 112 -5.46 0.97 31.04
CA PHE A 112 -5.93 2.34 31.26
C PHE A 112 -7.15 2.43 32.17
N ASN A 113 -7.65 1.32 32.64
CA ASN A 113 -8.77 1.29 33.58
C ASN A 113 -8.28 1.12 35.05
#